data_cc51e9ae4e33119e4623d854a5ebf9e8
#
_entry.id   cc51e9ae4e33119e4623d854a5ebf9e8
#
_cell.length_a   1.000
_cell.length_b   1.000
_cell.length_c   1.000
_cell.angle_alpha   90.00
_cell.angle_beta   90.00
_cell.angle_gamma   90.00
#
_symmetry.space_group_name_H-M   'P 1'
#
loop_
_entity.id
_entity.type
_entity.pdbx_description
1 polymer ?
#
loop_
_entity_poly.entity_id
_entity_poly.type
_entity_poly.pdbx_seq_one_letter_code
_entity_poly.pdbx_strand_id
1 'polypeptide(L)'
;IRDSGSAAARAGVDLPDAEHLFDGDSHLLRALEESLDEANTLAIMRQNQVLPEGSHGLAYIKATGFGYLEYALEDPIGFVALIEVSSRSIVPVSFDETGETEQPFDMGKAFTFIMNLVRDAISESNGPRSPWILFTQIAALWASIHGLSQLSTVGALRYHSANFYFNLASKVMDIILQGMVNVLELKRPD
;
A
#
# COMPACT_ATOMS: atom_id res chain seq x y z
N ILE A 1 -21.57 -2.33 -13.37
CA ILE A 1 -21.89 -1.10 -14.11
C ILE A 1 -22.63 -0.13 -13.16
N ARG A 2 -22.10 0.19 -11.98
CA ARG A 2 -22.84 1.09 -11.06
C ARG A 2 -22.10 2.35 -10.67
N ASP A 3 -20.95 2.69 -11.26
CA ASP A 3 -20.20 3.82 -10.70
C ASP A 3 -19.31 4.65 -11.64
N SER A 4 -19.64 4.71 -12.94
CA SER A 4 -19.00 5.70 -13.83
C SER A 4 -19.26 7.14 -13.34
N GLY A 5 -20.43 7.38 -12.72
CA GLY A 5 -20.78 8.70 -12.15
C GLY A 5 -19.89 9.13 -10.97
N SER A 6 -19.56 8.23 -10.09
CA SER A 6 -18.69 8.50 -8.94
C SER A 6 -17.24 8.73 -9.38
N ALA A 7 -16.77 7.97 -10.38
CA ALA A 7 -15.43 8.14 -10.94
C ALA A 7 -15.27 9.48 -11.69
N ALA A 8 -16.26 9.85 -12.52
CA ALA A 8 -16.25 11.13 -13.24
C ALA A 8 -16.30 12.32 -12.29
N ALA A 9 -17.09 12.26 -11.23
CA ALA A 9 -17.16 13.32 -10.22
C ALA A 9 -15.83 13.51 -9.48
N ARG A 10 -15.09 12.44 -9.20
CA ARG A 10 -13.75 12.50 -8.59
C ARG A 10 -12.70 13.08 -9.55
N ALA A 11 -12.84 12.80 -10.84
CA ALA A 11 -11.98 13.36 -11.87
C ALA A 11 -12.33 14.83 -12.23
N GLY A 12 -13.39 15.39 -11.63
CA GLY A 12 -13.83 16.76 -11.91
C GLY A 12 -14.41 16.95 -13.33
N VAL A 13 -14.93 15.86 -13.93
CA VAL A 13 -15.45 15.84 -15.31
C VAL A 13 -16.94 15.53 -15.28
N ASP A 14 -17.77 16.31 -16.03
CA ASP A 14 -19.18 16.01 -16.20
C ASP A 14 -19.39 14.70 -16.99
N LEU A 15 -20.36 13.89 -16.56
CA LEU A 15 -20.63 12.57 -17.12
C LEU A 15 -20.77 12.49 -18.66
N PRO A 16 -21.47 13.43 -19.34
CA PRO A 16 -21.56 13.42 -20.79
C PRO A 16 -20.22 13.65 -21.50
N ASP A 17 -19.31 14.43 -20.87
CA ASP A 17 -17.98 14.71 -21.43
C ASP A 17 -16.98 13.61 -21.09
N ALA A 18 -17.20 12.89 -19.98
CA ALA A 18 -16.34 11.78 -19.57
C ALA A 18 -16.40 10.60 -20.55
N GLU A 19 -17.59 10.28 -21.10
CA GLU A 19 -17.75 9.18 -22.06
C GLU A 19 -17.04 9.44 -23.40
N HIS A 20 -16.84 10.72 -23.76
CA HIS A 20 -16.12 11.12 -24.96
C HIS A 20 -14.60 11.25 -24.77
N LEU A 21 -14.16 11.50 -23.51
CA LEU A 21 -12.76 11.64 -23.17
C LEU A 21 -12.05 10.29 -22.91
N PHE A 22 -12.81 9.27 -22.57
CA PHE A 22 -12.29 7.96 -22.23
C PHE A 22 -12.79 6.94 -23.25
N ASP A 23 -11.88 6.30 -23.97
CA ASP A 23 -12.16 5.24 -24.95
C ASP A 23 -12.75 4.01 -24.24
N GLY A 24 -13.97 4.13 -23.76
CA GLY A 24 -14.70 3.10 -23.06
C GLY A 24 -14.32 2.93 -21.58
N ASP A 25 -14.92 1.95 -20.92
CA ASP A 25 -14.81 1.66 -19.48
C ASP A 25 -13.37 1.45 -19.00
N SER A 26 -12.46 1.00 -19.86
CA SER A 26 -11.06 0.71 -19.51
C SER A 26 -10.25 1.98 -19.20
N HIS A 27 -10.43 3.05 -19.94
CA HIS A 27 -9.72 4.32 -19.73
C HIS A 27 -10.24 5.03 -18.48
N LEU A 28 -11.54 4.99 -18.23
CA LEU A 28 -12.14 5.55 -17.02
C LEU A 28 -11.66 4.80 -15.76
N LEU A 29 -11.63 3.48 -15.82
CA LEU A 29 -11.13 2.65 -14.72
C LEU A 29 -9.66 2.92 -14.43
N ARG A 30 -8.84 3.06 -15.48
CA ARG A 30 -7.43 3.40 -15.32
C ARG A 30 -7.24 4.79 -14.72
N ALA A 31 -7.97 5.80 -15.19
CA ALA A 31 -7.91 7.15 -14.63
C ALA A 31 -8.35 7.17 -13.16
N LEU A 32 -9.36 6.39 -12.81
CA LEU A 32 -9.79 6.22 -11.43
C LEU A 32 -8.68 5.56 -10.58
N GLU A 33 -8.09 4.48 -11.05
CA GLU A 33 -6.99 3.79 -10.38
C GLU A 33 -5.81 4.73 -10.12
N GLU A 34 -5.38 5.47 -11.14
CA GLU A 34 -4.29 6.45 -11.04
C GLU A 34 -4.60 7.53 -10.00
N SER A 35 -5.83 8.06 -9.98
CA SER A 35 -6.25 9.08 -9.02
C SER A 35 -6.31 8.56 -7.58
N LEU A 36 -6.79 7.33 -7.38
CA LEU A 36 -6.89 6.72 -6.06
C LEU A 36 -5.51 6.30 -5.52
N ASP A 37 -4.63 5.79 -6.40
CA ASP A 37 -3.24 5.45 -6.04
C ASP A 37 -2.43 6.71 -5.72
N GLU A 38 -2.68 7.83 -6.41
CA GLU A 38 -2.08 9.13 -6.07
C GLU A 38 -2.52 9.61 -4.68
N ALA A 39 -3.82 9.55 -4.36
CA ALA A 39 -4.34 9.94 -3.05
C ALA A 39 -3.73 9.08 -1.91
N ASN A 40 -3.63 7.77 -2.12
CA ASN A 40 -2.97 6.86 -1.20
C ASN A 40 -1.48 7.20 -1.04
N THR A 41 -0.78 7.45 -2.15
CA THR A 41 0.64 7.83 -2.15
C THR A 41 0.87 9.13 -1.37
N LEU A 42 0.01 10.13 -1.54
CA LEU A 42 0.10 11.40 -0.80
C LEU A 42 -0.07 11.20 0.71
N ALA A 43 -1.00 10.35 1.15
CA ALA A 43 -1.18 10.03 2.57
C ALA A 43 0.08 9.35 3.15
N ILE A 44 0.66 8.41 2.41
CA ILE A 44 1.93 7.77 2.77
C ILE A 44 3.06 8.79 2.89
N MET A 45 3.18 9.70 1.93
CA MET A 45 4.22 10.73 1.94
C MET A 45 4.06 11.69 3.11
N ARG A 46 2.83 12.09 3.48
CA ARG A 46 2.58 12.92 4.67
C ARG A 46 3.14 12.29 5.95
N GLN A 47 2.89 11.01 6.16
CA GLN A 47 3.41 10.29 7.34
C GLN A 47 4.93 10.16 7.32
N ASN A 48 5.55 10.01 6.16
CA ASN A 48 6.99 9.97 6.05
C ASN A 48 7.66 11.35 6.30
N GLN A 49 7.00 12.45 5.92
CA GLN A 49 7.51 13.81 6.13
C GLN A 49 7.57 14.25 7.59
N VAL A 50 6.76 13.66 8.47
CA VAL A 50 6.76 13.99 9.91
C VAL A 50 7.74 13.18 10.73
N LEU A 51 8.50 12.28 10.08
CA LEU A 51 9.54 11.52 10.77
C LEU A 51 10.69 12.46 11.19
N PRO A 52 11.31 12.20 12.36
CA PRO A 52 12.49 12.93 12.79
C PRO A 52 13.63 12.83 11.77
N GLU A 53 14.44 13.90 11.69
CA GLU A 53 15.67 13.89 10.89
C GLU A 53 16.58 12.76 11.34
N GLY A 54 17.16 12.01 10.39
CA GLY A 54 17.98 10.83 10.69
C GLY A 54 17.21 9.53 10.88
N SER A 55 15.89 9.54 10.71
CA SER A 55 15.11 8.30 10.68
C SER A 55 15.59 7.35 9.58
N HIS A 56 15.54 6.05 9.82
CA HIS A 56 16.07 5.02 8.92
C HIS A 56 14.99 3.99 8.53
N GLY A 57 15.29 3.18 7.53
CA GLY A 57 14.48 2.18 6.84
C GLY A 57 13.22 1.67 7.56
N LEU A 58 13.34 1.08 8.76
CA LEU A 58 12.19 0.54 9.50
C LEU A 58 11.19 1.62 9.95
N ALA A 59 11.65 2.83 10.30
CA ALA A 59 10.78 3.94 10.65
C ALA A 59 9.95 4.39 9.45
N TYR A 60 10.57 4.47 8.27
CA TYR A 60 9.87 4.78 7.02
C TYR A 60 8.86 3.71 6.63
N ILE A 61 9.19 2.42 6.80
CA ILE A 61 8.27 1.32 6.56
C ILE A 61 7.04 1.45 7.48
N LYS A 62 7.27 1.74 8.77
CA LYS A 62 6.17 1.93 9.74
C LYS A 62 5.30 3.14 9.39
N ALA A 63 5.90 4.28 9.05
CA ALA A 63 5.19 5.49 8.64
C ALA A 63 4.38 5.26 7.36
N THR A 64 4.90 4.50 6.41
CA THR A 64 4.18 4.09 5.19
C THR A 64 2.93 3.28 5.52
N GLY A 65 3.02 2.33 6.45
CA GLY A 65 1.85 1.60 6.92
C GLY A 65 0.80 2.52 7.58
N PHE A 66 1.23 3.51 8.34
CA PHE A 66 0.31 4.51 8.91
C PHE A 66 -0.34 5.38 7.86
N GLY A 67 0.39 5.82 6.83
CA GLY A 67 -0.19 6.59 5.72
C GLY A 67 -1.23 5.80 4.94
N TYR A 68 -0.99 4.52 4.73
CA TYR A 68 -1.97 3.62 4.09
C TYR A 68 -3.25 3.48 4.92
N LEU A 69 -3.12 3.30 6.24
CA LEU A 69 -4.26 3.26 7.15
C LEU A 69 -4.99 4.61 7.21
N GLU A 70 -4.25 5.72 7.26
CA GLU A 70 -4.82 7.08 7.23
C GLU A 70 -5.70 7.29 6.00
N TYR A 71 -5.19 6.93 4.81
CA TYR A 71 -5.97 6.98 3.58
C TYR A 71 -7.26 6.17 3.68
N ALA A 72 -7.18 4.95 4.18
CA ALA A 72 -8.35 4.08 4.35
C ALA A 72 -9.40 4.67 5.31
N LEU A 73 -8.98 5.40 6.35
CA LEU A 73 -9.87 6.04 7.32
C LEU A 73 -10.44 7.37 6.81
N GLU A 74 -9.65 8.15 6.06
CA GLU A 74 -10.07 9.45 5.49
C GLU A 74 -11.04 9.28 4.32
N ASP A 75 -10.79 8.30 3.44
CA ASP A 75 -11.63 7.99 2.29
C ASP A 75 -11.95 6.49 2.20
N PRO A 76 -12.83 5.95 3.05
CA PRO A 76 -13.18 4.53 3.04
C PRO A 76 -13.74 4.05 1.70
N ILE A 77 -14.49 4.91 0.99
CA ILE A 77 -15.06 4.57 -0.31
C ILE A 77 -13.97 4.49 -1.37
N GLY A 78 -13.08 5.49 -1.42
CA GLY A 78 -11.94 5.49 -2.30
C GLY A 78 -10.99 4.32 -2.03
N PHE A 79 -10.77 3.99 -0.77
CA PHE A 79 -9.97 2.83 -0.39
C PHE A 79 -10.54 1.51 -0.93
N VAL A 80 -11.84 1.27 -0.75
CA VAL A 80 -12.51 0.07 -1.30
C VAL A 80 -12.47 0.06 -2.82
N ALA A 81 -12.69 1.22 -3.46
CA ALA A 81 -12.62 1.35 -4.92
C ALA A 81 -11.20 1.08 -5.45
N LEU A 82 -10.16 1.58 -4.78
CA LEU A 82 -8.76 1.30 -5.13
C LEU A 82 -8.47 -0.20 -5.14
N ILE A 83 -8.88 -0.90 -4.08
CA ILE A 83 -8.69 -2.36 -3.99
C ILE A 83 -9.40 -3.08 -5.12
N GLU A 84 -10.65 -2.73 -5.38
CA GLU A 84 -11.47 -3.36 -6.43
C GLU A 84 -10.83 -3.15 -7.82
N VAL A 85 -10.38 -1.93 -8.13
CA VAL A 85 -9.78 -1.60 -9.43
C VAL A 85 -8.41 -2.25 -9.56
N SER A 86 -7.54 -2.08 -8.56
CA SER A 86 -6.19 -2.64 -8.58
C SER A 86 -6.19 -4.17 -8.67
N SER A 87 -7.17 -4.85 -8.04
CA SER A 87 -7.29 -6.31 -8.12
C SER A 87 -7.52 -6.83 -9.54
N ARG A 88 -8.03 -5.97 -10.45
CA ARG A 88 -8.24 -6.32 -11.87
C ARG A 88 -7.01 -6.10 -12.73
N SER A 89 -6.11 -5.22 -12.28
CA SER A 89 -4.90 -4.82 -13.01
C SER A 89 -3.68 -5.66 -12.61
N ILE A 90 -3.73 -6.36 -11.47
CA ILE A 90 -2.60 -7.12 -10.96
C ILE A 90 -2.28 -8.29 -11.89
N VAL A 91 -1.09 -8.28 -12.47
CA VAL A 91 -0.53 -9.42 -13.17
C VAL A 91 -0.01 -10.42 -12.12
N PRO A 92 -0.44 -11.69 -12.15
CA PRO A 92 0.07 -12.69 -11.23
C PRO A 92 1.59 -12.79 -11.32
N VAL A 93 2.27 -12.64 -10.19
CA VAL A 93 3.71 -12.86 -10.13
C VAL A 93 3.98 -14.34 -10.02
N SER A 94 4.73 -14.87 -10.97
CA SER A 94 5.24 -16.24 -10.92
C SER A 94 6.69 -16.26 -10.43
N PHE A 95 7.00 -17.20 -9.55
CA PHE A 95 8.35 -17.49 -9.12
C PHE A 95 8.75 -18.86 -9.67
N ASP A 96 10.00 -18.99 -10.07
CA ASP A 96 10.57 -20.29 -10.39
C ASP A 96 10.90 -21.09 -9.11
N GLU A 97 11.45 -22.30 -9.29
CA GLU A 97 11.83 -23.18 -8.17
C GLU A 97 12.93 -22.60 -7.28
N THR A 98 13.67 -21.59 -7.75
CA THR A 98 14.73 -20.89 -7.00
C THR A 98 14.19 -19.65 -6.25
N GLY A 99 12.93 -19.28 -6.47
CA GLY A 99 12.31 -18.07 -5.93
C GLY A 99 12.71 -16.82 -6.71
N GLU A 100 13.18 -16.96 -7.94
CA GLU A 100 13.43 -15.85 -8.85
C GLU A 100 12.19 -15.55 -9.70
N THR A 101 12.01 -14.30 -10.10
CA THR A 101 10.93 -13.88 -10.99
C THR A 101 11.50 -13.20 -12.21
N GLU A 102 10.99 -13.58 -13.37
CA GLU A 102 11.36 -12.96 -14.66
C GLU A 102 10.61 -11.65 -14.93
N GLN A 103 9.55 -11.39 -14.17
CA GLN A 103 8.70 -10.20 -14.39
C GLN A 103 8.88 -9.17 -13.28
N PRO A 104 8.98 -7.88 -13.61
CA PRO A 104 8.96 -6.82 -12.63
C PRO A 104 7.60 -6.79 -11.91
N PHE A 105 7.62 -6.54 -10.60
CA PHE A 105 6.41 -6.32 -9.84
C PHE A 105 5.80 -4.98 -10.22
N ASP A 106 4.69 -4.98 -10.94
CA ASP A 106 3.88 -3.79 -11.16
C ASP A 106 2.58 -3.93 -10.35
N MET A 107 2.59 -3.42 -9.15
CA MET A 107 1.45 -3.43 -8.23
C MET A 107 1.08 -2.00 -7.78
N GLY A 108 1.34 -1.00 -8.65
CA GLY A 108 1.06 0.41 -8.38
C GLY A 108 2.18 1.14 -7.62
N LYS A 109 2.03 2.47 -7.53
CA LYS A 109 3.07 3.37 -6.99
C LYS A 109 3.31 3.13 -5.49
N ALA A 110 2.24 2.95 -4.71
CA ALA A 110 2.33 2.73 -3.27
C ALA A 110 3.08 1.42 -2.95
N PHE A 111 2.81 0.35 -3.69
CA PHE A 111 3.53 -0.92 -3.50
C PHE A 111 5.00 -0.81 -3.93
N THR A 112 5.27 -0.17 -5.07
CA THR A 112 6.64 0.10 -5.54
C THR A 112 7.42 0.93 -4.51
N PHE A 113 6.78 1.90 -3.88
CA PHE A 113 7.39 2.70 -2.81
C PHE A 113 7.79 1.83 -1.61
N ILE A 114 6.88 0.97 -1.12
CA ILE A 114 7.17 0.02 -0.04
C ILE A 114 8.30 -0.94 -0.43
N MET A 115 8.27 -1.47 -1.64
CA MET A 115 9.34 -2.35 -2.15
C MET A 115 10.71 -1.69 -2.09
N ASN A 116 10.81 -0.43 -2.51
CA ASN A 116 12.06 0.30 -2.48
C ASN A 116 12.54 0.51 -1.04
N LEU A 117 11.65 0.93 -0.11
CA LEU A 117 12.00 1.09 1.30
C LEU A 117 12.51 -0.21 1.94
N VAL A 118 11.85 -1.34 1.67
CA VAL A 118 12.27 -2.65 2.20
C VAL A 118 13.61 -3.07 1.56
N ARG A 119 13.78 -2.84 0.24
CA ARG A 119 15.03 -3.13 -0.46
C ARG A 119 16.20 -2.32 0.12
N ASP A 120 15.97 -1.02 0.36
CA ASP A 120 16.98 -0.15 0.93
C ASP A 120 17.36 -0.59 2.36
N ALA A 121 16.36 -0.92 3.20
CA ALA A 121 16.60 -1.46 4.52
C ALA A 121 17.39 -2.78 4.49
N ILE A 122 17.11 -3.67 3.52
CA ILE A 122 17.84 -4.93 3.34
C ILE A 122 19.26 -4.68 2.80
N SER A 123 19.45 -3.68 1.94
CA SER A 123 20.77 -3.37 1.37
C SER A 123 21.81 -3.00 2.44
N GLU A 124 21.33 -2.44 3.55
CA GLU A 124 22.13 -2.10 4.74
C GLU A 124 22.38 -3.29 5.68
N SER A 125 21.76 -4.44 5.40
CA SER A 125 21.84 -5.65 6.22
C SER A 125 22.85 -6.65 5.69
N ASN A 126 23.29 -7.59 6.57
CA ASN A 126 24.07 -8.76 6.18
C ASN A 126 23.22 -10.00 5.91
N GLY A 127 21.89 -9.84 5.97
CA GLY A 127 20.95 -10.94 5.82
C GLY A 127 20.78 -11.46 4.39
N PRO A 128 20.00 -12.53 4.22
CA PRO A 128 19.76 -13.14 2.93
C PRO A 128 19.01 -12.18 2.00
N ARG A 129 19.43 -12.13 0.73
CA ARG A 129 18.96 -11.16 -0.27
C ARG A 129 18.20 -11.79 -1.44
N SER A 130 17.64 -12.99 -1.25
CA SER A 130 16.89 -13.63 -2.35
C SER A 130 15.60 -12.84 -2.66
N PRO A 131 15.18 -12.75 -3.93
CA PRO A 131 13.92 -12.12 -4.32
C PRO A 131 12.71 -12.68 -3.57
N TRP A 132 12.71 -13.98 -3.30
CA TRP A 132 11.67 -14.65 -2.54
C TRP A 132 11.56 -14.14 -1.10
N ILE A 133 12.69 -13.95 -0.41
CA ILE A 133 12.71 -13.41 0.95
C ILE A 133 12.19 -11.98 0.95
N LEU A 134 12.65 -11.14 0.02
CA LEU A 134 12.15 -9.79 -0.14
C LEU A 134 10.63 -9.78 -0.35
N PHE A 135 10.14 -10.59 -1.28
CA PHE A 135 8.72 -10.70 -1.57
C PHE A 135 7.91 -11.14 -0.35
N THR A 136 8.34 -12.17 0.37
CA THR A 136 7.61 -12.68 1.53
C THR A 136 7.53 -11.64 2.66
N GLN A 137 8.56 -10.84 2.88
CA GLN A 137 8.55 -9.76 3.87
C GLN A 137 7.57 -8.65 3.48
N ILE A 138 7.59 -8.25 2.20
CA ILE A 138 6.66 -7.25 1.67
C ILE A 138 5.23 -7.76 1.73
N ALA A 139 4.98 -9.01 1.33
CA ALA A 139 3.67 -9.63 1.37
C ALA A 139 3.11 -9.70 2.80
N ALA A 140 3.93 -10.07 3.79
CA ALA A 140 3.53 -10.10 5.19
C ALA A 140 3.17 -8.70 5.71
N LEU A 141 3.99 -7.70 5.39
CA LEU A 141 3.78 -6.30 5.74
C LEU A 141 2.47 -5.79 5.12
N TRP A 142 2.34 -5.98 3.81
CA TRP A 142 1.16 -5.56 3.05
C TRP A 142 -0.11 -6.22 3.57
N ALA A 143 -0.14 -7.55 3.69
CA ALA A 143 -1.29 -8.29 4.17
C ALA A 143 -1.75 -7.83 5.56
N SER A 144 -0.80 -7.50 6.44
CA SER A 144 -1.12 -7.07 7.81
C SER A 144 -1.76 -5.69 7.84
N ILE A 145 -1.17 -4.70 7.17
CA ILE A 145 -1.71 -3.34 7.16
C ILE A 145 -2.97 -3.24 6.31
N HIS A 146 -3.01 -3.92 5.18
CA HIS A 146 -4.18 -3.99 4.31
C HIS A 146 -5.37 -4.63 5.01
N GLY A 147 -5.16 -5.78 5.67
CA GLY A 147 -6.20 -6.46 6.45
C GLY A 147 -6.72 -5.59 7.58
N LEU A 148 -5.84 -4.88 8.30
CA LEU A 148 -6.25 -3.93 9.33
C LEU A 148 -7.06 -2.77 8.75
N SER A 149 -6.65 -2.20 7.63
CA SER A 149 -7.37 -1.13 6.94
C SER A 149 -8.75 -1.58 6.48
N GLN A 150 -8.88 -2.79 5.92
CA GLN A 150 -10.19 -3.36 5.58
C GLN A 150 -11.08 -3.59 6.80
N LEU A 151 -10.53 -4.12 7.90
CA LEU A 151 -11.29 -4.31 9.13
C LEU A 151 -11.80 -2.99 9.73
N SER A 152 -11.04 -1.90 9.56
CA SER A 152 -11.41 -0.57 10.04
C SER A 152 -12.44 0.13 9.16
N THR A 153 -12.49 -0.16 7.88
CA THR A 153 -13.39 0.52 6.93
C THR A 153 -14.71 -0.23 6.73
N VAL A 154 -14.63 -1.51 6.41
CA VAL A 154 -15.83 -2.34 6.07
C VAL A 154 -16.02 -3.51 7.01
N GLY A 155 -15.03 -3.80 7.86
CA GLY A 155 -15.01 -4.98 8.74
C GLY A 155 -15.55 -4.76 10.13
N ALA A 156 -15.19 -5.68 11.02
CA ALA A 156 -15.68 -5.74 12.40
C ALA A 156 -15.22 -4.57 13.28
N LEU A 157 -14.15 -3.87 12.90
CA LEU A 157 -13.57 -2.79 13.69
C LEU A 157 -14.10 -1.39 13.31
N ARG A 158 -14.94 -1.25 12.28
CA ARG A 158 -15.38 0.03 11.69
C ARG A 158 -16.03 1.05 12.63
N TYR A 159 -16.36 0.67 13.86
CA TYR A 159 -17.03 1.53 14.84
C TYR A 159 -16.08 2.09 15.91
N HIS A 160 -14.79 1.87 15.81
CA HIS A 160 -13.82 2.39 16.77
C HIS A 160 -13.29 3.78 16.36
N SER A 161 -12.60 4.46 17.28
CA SER A 161 -11.99 5.75 17.02
C SER A 161 -10.70 5.62 16.19
N ALA A 162 -10.31 6.70 15.50
CA ALA A 162 -9.03 6.76 14.79
C ALA A 162 -7.84 6.41 15.71
N ASN A 163 -7.83 6.90 16.94
CA ASN A 163 -6.79 6.58 17.93
C ASN A 163 -6.69 5.08 18.23
N PHE A 164 -7.82 4.38 18.27
CA PHE A 164 -7.81 2.93 18.43
C PHE A 164 -7.10 2.25 17.27
N TYR A 165 -7.42 2.66 16.03
CA TYR A 165 -6.80 2.05 14.84
C TYR A 165 -5.31 2.31 14.77
N PHE A 166 -4.85 3.55 15.02
CA PHE A 166 -3.42 3.87 15.02
C PHE A 166 -2.66 3.14 16.13
N ASN A 167 -3.25 2.98 17.32
CA ASN A 167 -2.64 2.19 18.38
C ASN A 167 -2.53 0.71 18.00
N LEU A 168 -3.58 0.14 17.40
CA LEU A 168 -3.58 -1.24 16.95
C LEU A 168 -2.58 -1.43 15.80
N ALA A 169 -2.57 -0.52 14.82
CA ALA A 169 -1.61 -0.54 13.71
C ALA A 169 -0.17 -0.46 14.22
N SER A 170 0.11 0.39 15.21
CA SER A 170 1.44 0.47 15.83
C SER A 170 1.88 -0.90 16.37
N LYS A 171 1.00 -1.60 17.10
CA LYS A 171 1.33 -2.92 17.65
C LYS A 171 1.51 -3.98 16.56
N VAL A 172 0.65 -3.99 15.56
CA VAL A 172 0.76 -4.91 14.41
C VAL A 172 2.06 -4.67 13.66
N MET A 173 2.38 -3.41 13.35
CA MET A 173 3.61 -3.04 12.67
C MET A 173 4.85 -3.40 13.50
N ASP A 174 4.85 -3.18 14.82
CA ASP A 174 5.95 -3.55 15.70
C ASP A 174 6.23 -5.06 15.66
N ILE A 175 5.19 -5.89 15.65
CA ILE A 175 5.32 -7.35 15.53
C ILE A 175 5.94 -7.74 14.18
N ILE A 176 5.43 -7.17 13.07
CA ILE A 176 5.93 -7.47 11.73
C ILE A 176 7.38 -7.01 11.56
N LEU A 177 7.68 -5.77 11.96
CA LEU A 177 9.02 -5.21 11.85
C LEU A 177 10.03 -5.98 12.71
N GLN A 178 9.63 -6.43 13.91
CA GLN A 178 10.49 -7.30 14.72
C GLN A 178 10.75 -8.65 14.03
N GLY A 179 9.74 -9.20 13.36
CA GLY A 179 9.90 -10.40 12.52
C GLY A 179 10.90 -10.15 11.37
N MET A 180 10.77 -9.03 10.66
CA MET A 180 11.70 -8.63 9.60
C MET A 180 13.13 -8.46 10.13
N VAL A 181 13.32 -7.79 11.27
CA VAL A 181 14.64 -7.64 11.91
C VAL A 181 15.28 -9.00 12.15
N ASN A 182 14.51 -9.96 12.65
CA ASN A 182 15.03 -11.29 12.97
C ASN A 182 15.38 -12.12 11.71
N VAL A 183 14.54 -12.04 10.67
CA VAL A 183 14.73 -12.82 9.42
C VAL A 183 15.84 -12.21 8.55
N LEU A 184 15.92 -10.88 8.49
CA LEU A 184 16.83 -10.17 7.60
C LEU A 184 18.13 -9.74 8.29
N GLU A 185 18.31 -10.06 9.58
CA GLU A 185 19.46 -9.62 10.40
C GLU A 185 19.67 -8.11 10.33
N LEU A 186 18.56 -7.34 10.31
CA LEU A 186 18.62 -5.88 10.30
C LEU A 186 19.09 -5.35 11.65
N LYS A 187 19.76 -4.20 11.63
CA LYS A 187 20.07 -3.49 12.85
C LYS A 187 18.77 -3.02 13.53
N ARG A 188 18.65 -3.26 14.82
CA ARG A 188 17.54 -2.72 15.61
C ARG A 188 17.68 -1.20 15.65
N PRO A 189 16.59 -0.47 15.49
CA PRO A 189 16.60 0.96 15.79
C PRO A 189 16.90 1.14 17.29
N ASP A 190 17.78 2.08 17.60
CA ASP A 190 18.12 2.49 18.98
C ASP A 190 16.93 3.16 19.67
#